data_8d9e45fc9aab1bba535b8ead192b2aaf
#
_entry.id   8d9e45fc9aab1bba535b8ead192b2aaf
#
_cell.length_a   1.000
_cell.length_b   1.000
_cell.length_c   1.000
_cell.angle_alpha   90.00
_cell.angle_beta   90.00
_cell.angle_gamma   90.00
#
_symmetry.space_group_name_H-M   'P 1'
#
loop_
_entity.id
_entity.type
_entity.pdbx_description
1 polymer ?
#
loop_
_entity_poly.entity_id
_entity_poly.type
_entity_poly.pdbx_seq_one_letter_code
_entity_poly.pdbx_strand_id
1 'polypeptide(L)'
;MPRRESKPKKIDSFSRCKHIRIRKAVTTCPRQMKKPRCFKHVQTLPTKYMANKKAWMSANLFKTLVKTLDDRMDRCGRKIALVIDNCPAHPEISSLKAIKLVFLPPRTTSVTQPMVQGVIKNLKVHYRRQVLSKKIKAIGKTEFAINVLDALRMMRRAWSQIKPSTIANCY
;
A
#
# COMPACT_ATOMS: atom_id res chain seq x y z
N MET A 1 11.84 49.75 -7.61
CA MET A 1 10.65 48.90 -7.90
C MET A 1 10.97 47.49 -7.44
N PRO A 2 10.28 46.98 -6.41
CA PRO A 2 10.55 45.60 -5.91
C PRO A 2 9.86 44.59 -6.83
N ARG A 3 10.61 43.55 -7.20
CA ARG A 3 10.09 42.39 -7.96
C ARG A 3 9.08 41.64 -7.11
N ARG A 4 7.87 41.45 -7.64
CA ARG A 4 6.87 40.56 -7.05
C ARG A 4 7.37 39.12 -7.17
N GLU A 5 7.72 38.51 -6.04
CA GLU A 5 7.88 37.06 -5.94
C GLU A 5 6.54 36.39 -6.19
N SER A 6 6.48 35.59 -7.24
CA SER A 6 5.34 34.73 -7.53
C SER A 6 5.25 33.62 -6.48
N LYS A 7 4.21 33.66 -5.65
CA LYS A 7 3.88 32.58 -4.72
C LYS A 7 3.79 31.25 -5.48
N PRO A 8 4.37 30.16 -4.97
CA PRO A 8 4.25 28.85 -5.61
C PRO A 8 2.76 28.48 -5.68
N LYS A 9 2.30 28.10 -6.87
CA LYS A 9 0.94 27.60 -7.09
C LYS A 9 0.74 26.38 -6.20
N LYS A 10 -0.14 26.47 -5.21
CA LYS A 10 -0.63 25.35 -4.42
C LYS A 10 -1.06 24.25 -5.38
N ILE A 11 -0.48 23.09 -5.23
CA ILE A 11 -0.83 21.89 -5.99
C ILE A 11 -2.19 21.39 -5.45
N ASP A 12 -3.27 21.94 -5.99
CA ASP A 12 -4.65 21.53 -5.71
C ASP A 12 -5.01 20.17 -6.33
N SER A 13 -4.00 19.39 -6.74
CA SER A 13 -4.21 18.06 -7.33
C SER A 13 -4.50 16.96 -6.32
N PHE A 14 -4.33 17.21 -5.02
CA PHE A 14 -4.51 16.19 -3.97
C PHE A 14 -5.98 15.87 -3.67
N SER A 15 -6.90 16.83 -3.88
CA SER A 15 -8.34 16.59 -3.65
C SER A 15 -8.99 15.64 -4.66
N ARG A 16 -8.42 15.52 -5.87
CA ARG A 16 -8.86 14.53 -6.88
C ARG A 16 -8.25 13.14 -6.70
N CYS A 17 -7.28 12.96 -5.82
CA CYS A 17 -6.75 11.66 -5.44
C CYS A 17 -7.74 10.77 -4.67
N LYS A 18 -8.95 11.23 -4.38
CA LYS A 18 -10.01 10.47 -3.68
C LYS A 18 -10.37 9.13 -4.35
N HIS A 19 -9.90 8.86 -5.56
CA HIS A 19 -10.23 7.64 -6.31
C HIS A 19 -9.04 6.78 -6.73
N ILE A 20 -7.81 7.11 -6.35
CA ILE A 20 -6.76 6.09 -6.38
C ILE A 20 -6.99 5.21 -5.14
N ARG A 21 -8.06 4.44 -5.18
CA ARG A 21 -8.16 3.26 -4.35
C ARG A 21 -7.01 2.38 -4.81
N ILE A 22 -5.96 2.32 -3.99
CA ILE A 22 -5.00 1.20 -4.03
C ILE A 22 -5.84 -0.02 -3.62
N ARG A 23 -6.74 -0.42 -4.52
CA ARG A 23 -7.73 -1.48 -4.28
C ARG A 23 -7.08 -2.84 -4.14
N LYS A 24 -5.77 -2.95 -4.37
CA LYS A 24 -5.06 -4.22 -4.30
C LYS A 24 -3.66 -3.97 -3.75
N ALA A 25 -3.55 -3.68 -2.46
CA ALA A 25 -2.28 -3.90 -1.79
C ALA A 25 -1.87 -5.36 -2.01
N VAL A 26 -0.66 -5.60 -2.46
CA VAL A 26 -0.13 -6.96 -2.55
C VAL A 26 0.22 -7.40 -1.16
N THR A 27 -0.49 -8.40 -0.65
CA THR A 27 -0.18 -9.01 0.63
C THR A 27 0.64 -10.25 0.37
N THR A 28 1.89 -10.25 0.80
CA THR A 28 2.75 -11.43 0.79
C THR A 28 2.57 -12.20 2.09
N CYS A 29 2.45 -13.53 2.01
CA CYS A 29 2.29 -14.39 3.17
C CYS A 29 3.57 -15.21 3.41
N PRO A 30 4.05 -15.31 4.66
CA PRO A 30 5.29 -16.03 4.98
C PRO A 30 5.22 -17.55 4.79
N ARG A 31 4.03 -18.13 4.68
CA ARG A 31 3.88 -19.55 4.33
C ARG A 31 3.70 -19.72 2.84
N GLN A 32 4.47 -20.66 2.25
CA GLN A 32 4.56 -20.96 0.81
C GLN A 32 3.24 -21.41 0.13
N MET A 33 2.10 -21.18 0.76
CA MET A 33 0.82 -21.66 0.26
C MET A 33 0.30 -20.73 -0.85
N LYS A 34 0.52 -21.13 -2.09
CA LYS A 34 -0.02 -20.44 -3.26
C LYS A 34 -1.55 -20.35 -3.22
N LYS A 35 -2.22 -21.39 -2.70
CA LYS A 35 -3.69 -21.46 -2.53
C LYS A 35 -4.04 -21.92 -1.10
N PRO A 36 -4.14 -21.00 -0.12
CA PRO A 36 -4.59 -21.34 1.22
C PRO A 36 -5.98 -21.99 1.22
N ARG A 37 -6.22 -22.98 2.08
CA ARG A 37 -7.53 -23.66 2.19
C ARG A 37 -8.69 -22.69 2.43
N CYS A 38 -8.43 -21.59 3.16
CA CYS A 38 -9.43 -20.57 3.44
C CYS A 38 -9.87 -19.75 2.21
N PHE A 39 -9.22 -19.93 1.04
CA PHE A 39 -9.65 -19.30 -0.22
C PHE A 39 -10.62 -20.17 -1.03
N LYS A 40 -10.87 -21.41 -0.58
CA LYS A 40 -11.86 -22.27 -1.20
C LYS A 40 -13.24 -21.60 -1.16
N HIS A 41 -13.96 -21.63 -2.27
CA HIS A 41 -15.27 -20.98 -2.47
C HIS A 41 -15.28 -19.43 -2.37
N VAL A 42 -14.12 -18.76 -2.39
CA VAL A 42 -14.04 -17.30 -2.44
C VAL A 42 -13.86 -16.86 -3.89
N GLN A 43 -14.88 -16.23 -4.47
CA GLN A 43 -14.84 -15.74 -5.86
C GLN A 43 -13.81 -14.60 -6.04
N THR A 44 -13.76 -13.66 -5.11
CA THR A 44 -12.84 -12.51 -5.19
C THR A 44 -12.16 -12.26 -3.85
N LEU A 45 -10.82 -12.15 -3.88
CA LEU A 45 -10.05 -11.77 -2.71
C LEU A 45 -10.11 -10.24 -2.48
N PRO A 46 -10.11 -9.79 -1.22
CA PRO A 46 -10.15 -8.37 -0.90
C PRO A 46 -8.91 -7.60 -1.39
N THR A 47 -7.78 -8.30 -1.56
CA THR A 47 -6.50 -7.75 -2.03
C THR A 47 -5.84 -8.74 -2.99
N LYS A 48 -4.87 -8.27 -3.79
CA LYS A 48 -4.04 -9.17 -4.60
C LYS A 48 -3.13 -9.98 -3.66
N TYR A 49 -3.32 -11.30 -3.65
CA TYR A 49 -2.52 -12.21 -2.85
C TYR A 49 -1.41 -12.84 -3.71
N MET A 50 -0.20 -12.83 -3.19
CA MET A 50 0.95 -13.49 -3.78
C MET A 50 1.71 -14.22 -2.68
N ALA A 51 2.26 -15.39 -2.99
CA ALA A 51 3.03 -16.18 -2.04
C ALA A 51 4.47 -16.35 -2.55
N ASN A 52 5.44 -16.12 -1.67
CA ASN A 52 6.82 -16.49 -1.89
C ASN A 52 7.47 -16.95 -0.57
N LYS A 53 8.65 -17.59 -0.67
CA LYS A 53 9.34 -18.19 0.49
C LYS A 53 9.62 -17.20 1.62
N LYS A 54 9.94 -15.95 1.31
CA LYS A 54 10.35 -14.92 2.29
C LYS A 54 9.22 -13.94 2.63
N ALA A 55 8.06 -14.02 1.96
CA ALA A 55 6.97 -13.04 2.08
C ALA A 55 7.39 -11.57 1.84
N TRP A 56 8.43 -11.36 1.09
CA TRP A 56 8.98 -10.04 0.78
C TRP A 56 8.61 -9.63 -0.65
N MET A 57 8.61 -8.33 -0.91
CA MET A 57 8.53 -7.82 -2.27
C MET A 57 9.74 -8.33 -3.06
N SER A 58 9.51 -8.93 -4.22
CA SER A 58 10.58 -9.29 -5.16
C SER A 58 10.63 -8.30 -6.32
N ALA A 59 11.78 -8.19 -6.98
CA ALA A 59 11.95 -7.31 -8.13
C ALA A 59 10.89 -7.56 -9.23
N ASN A 60 10.58 -8.82 -9.52
CA ASN A 60 9.56 -9.18 -10.50
C ASN A 60 8.16 -8.74 -10.07
N LEU A 61 7.85 -8.87 -8.78
CA LEU A 61 6.57 -8.46 -8.23
C LEU A 61 6.43 -6.94 -8.29
N PHE A 62 7.48 -6.22 -7.93
CA PHE A 62 7.57 -4.78 -8.03
C PHE A 62 7.37 -4.30 -9.47
N LYS A 63 8.13 -4.85 -10.43
CA LYS A 63 7.97 -4.54 -11.87
C LYS A 63 6.53 -4.73 -12.34
N THR A 64 5.89 -5.85 -11.98
CA THR A 64 4.50 -6.15 -12.36
C THR A 64 3.52 -5.13 -11.77
N LEU A 65 3.73 -4.74 -10.51
CA LEU A 65 2.91 -3.74 -9.84
C LEU A 65 3.01 -2.38 -10.49
N VAL A 66 4.25 -1.91 -10.71
CA VAL A 66 4.50 -0.59 -11.30
C VAL A 66 3.96 -0.53 -12.71
N LYS A 67 4.17 -1.55 -13.55
CA LYS A 67 3.59 -1.62 -14.90
C LYS A 67 2.05 -1.58 -14.88
N THR A 68 1.43 -2.36 -14.00
CA THR A 68 -0.05 -2.34 -13.86
C THR A 68 -0.56 -0.96 -13.43
N LEU A 69 0.19 -0.25 -12.60
CA LEU A 69 -0.14 1.10 -12.17
C LEU A 69 0.08 2.11 -13.30
N ASP A 70 1.17 1.96 -14.05
CA ASP A 70 1.52 2.78 -15.20
C ASP A 70 0.43 2.72 -16.28
N ASP A 71 0.04 1.53 -16.70
CA ASP A 71 -1.06 1.32 -17.66
C ASP A 71 -2.38 1.93 -17.18
N ARG A 72 -2.60 1.94 -15.87
CA ARG A 72 -3.79 2.55 -15.29
C ARG A 72 -3.72 4.06 -15.32
N MET A 73 -2.56 4.65 -15.01
CA MET A 73 -2.35 6.09 -15.03
C MET A 73 -2.41 6.61 -16.45
N ASP A 74 -1.79 5.91 -17.38
CA ASP A 74 -1.80 6.22 -18.80
C ASP A 74 -3.24 6.25 -19.35
N ARG A 75 -4.04 5.21 -19.09
CA ARG A 75 -5.47 5.18 -19.46
C ARG A 75 -6.31 6.30 -18.85
N CYS A 76 -5.90 6.82 -17.69
CA CYS A 76 -6.56 7.96 -17.05
C CYS A 76 -6.00 9.31 -17.52
N GLY A 77 -5.05 9.35 -18.46
CA GLY A 77 -4.36 10.55 -18.91
C GLY A 77 -3.57 11.27 -17.80
N ARG A 78 -3.12 10.53 -16.77
CA ARG A 78 -2.47 11.11 -15.59
C ARG A 78 -1.00 10.71 -15.53
N LYS A 79 -0.13 11.70 -15.39
CA LYS A 79 1.29 11.50 -15.07
C LYS A 79 1.53 11.68 -13.58
N ILE A 80 2.26 10.77 -12.96
CA ILE A 80 2.58 10.81 -11.53
C ILE A 80 4.06 10.53 -11.27
N ALA A 81 4.60 11.09 -10.18
CA ALA A 81 5.86 10.66 -9.61
C ALA A 81 5.60 9.63 -8.50
N LEU A 82 6.24 8.46 -8.60
CA LEU A 82 6.18 7.43 -7.58
C LEU A 82 7.48 7.46 -6.78
N VAL A 83 7.40 7.96 -5.55
CA VAL A 83 8.53 8.03 -4.63
C VAL A 83 8.69 6.69 -3.94
N ILE A 84 9.88 6.10 -4.02
CA ILE A 84 10.20 4.77 -3.50
C ILE A 84 11.54 4.78 -2.77
N ASP A 85 11.72 3.83 -1.87
CA ASP A 85 13.00 3.63 -1.20
C ASP A 85 14.00 2.92 -2.13
N ASN A 86 15.28 3.16 -1.87
CA ASN A 86 16.36 2.54 -2.63
C ASN A 86 16.70 1.16 -2.02
N CYS A 87 15.96 0.14 -2.44
CA CYS A 87 16.23 -1.23 -2.02
C CYS A 87 16.41 -2.16 -3.25
N PRO A 88 17.18 -3.25 -3.13
CA PRO A 88 17.44 -4.17 -4.25
C PRO A 88 16.19 -4.80 -4.88
N ALA A 89 15.07 -4.80 -4.16
CA ALA A 89 13.79 -5.29 -4.67
C ALA A 89 13.06 -4.26 -5.57
N HIS A 90 13.54 -3.02 -5.64
CA HIS A 90 12.98 -1.93 -6.42
C HIS A 90 13.92 -1.52 -7.57
N PRO A 91 14.05 -2.32 -8.63
CA PRO A 91 14.91 -1.98 -9.76
C PRO A 91 14.32 -0.81 -10.57
N GLU A 92 15.19 -0.13 -11.28
CA GLU A 92 14.78 0.84 -12.31
C GLU A 92 13.97 0.15 -13.42
N ILE A 93 13.00 0.87 -13.95
CA ILE A 93 12.13 0.41 -15.03
C ILE A 93 12.09 1.51 -16.09
N SER A 94 12.73 1.27 -17.23
CA SER A 94 12.93 2.26 -18.29
C SER A 94 11.72 2.49 -19.22
N SER A 95 10.71 1.61 -19.18
CA SER A 95 9.61 1.62 -20.17
C SER A 95 8.27 2.08 -19.58
N LEU A 96 8.28 3.08 -18.69
CA LEU A 96 7.05 3.65 -18.11
C LEU A 96 6.58 4.87 -18.91
N LYS A 97 5.27 4.98 -19.14
CA LYS A 97 4.63 6.04 -19.93
C LYS A 97 4.10 7.18 -19.07
N ALA A 98 3.50 6.84 -17.95
CA ALA A 98 2.77 7.74 -17.07
C ALA A 98 3.39 7.89 -15.68
N ILE A 99 4.32 7.00 -15.30
CA ILE A 99 4.96 7.01 -13.99
C ILE A 99 6.45 7.37 -14.13
N LYS A 100 6.89 8.39 -13.37
CA LYS A 100 8.30 8.65 -13.10
C LYS A 100 8.67 8.05 -11.76
N LEU A 101 9.63 7.11 -11.73
CA LEU A 101 10.17 6.58 -10.48
C LEU A 101 11.16 7.60 -9.90
N VAL A 102 11.01 7.89 -8.61
CA VAL A 102 11.90 8.76 -7.85
C VAL A 102 12.42 7.97 -6.67
N PHE A 103 13.70 7.65 -6.69
CA PHE A 103 14.35 6.91 -5.61
C PHE A 103 14.78 7.86 -4.50
N LEU A 104 14.45 7.50 -3.27
CA LEU A 104 14.95 8.22 -2.10
C LEU A 104 16.44 7.91 -1.89
N PRO A 105 17.20 8.86 -1.32
CA PRO A 105 18.60 8.61 -0.96
C PRO A 105 18.73 7.39 -0.03
N PRO A 106 19.84 6.64 -0.12
CA PRO A 106 20.09 5.52 0.78
C PRO A 106 20.03 5.95 2.26
N ARG A 107 19.50 5.07 3.12
CA ARG A 107 19.40 5.26 4.58
C ARG A 107 18.51 6.41 5.06
N THR A 108 17.69 7.02 4.20
CA THR A 108 16.79 8.11 4.58
C THR A 108 15.34 7.66 4.75
N THR A 109 15.03 6.39 4.52
CA THR A 109 13.66 5.82 4.50
C THR A 109 12.84 6.15 5.75
N SER A 110 13.46 6.07 6.95
CA SER A 110 12.75 6.35 8.21
C SER A 110 12.38 7.83 8.38
N VAL A 111 13.11 8.73 7.74
CA VAL A 111 12.93 10.19 7.86
C VAL A 111 12.12 10.76 6.71
N THR A 112 12.34 10.25 5.50
CA THR A 112 11.81 10.88 4.28
C THR A 112 10.64 10.13 3.64
N GLN A 113 10.38 8.86 4.03
CA GLN A 113 9.31 8.08 3.41
C GLN A 113 7.95 8.36 4.09
N PRO A 114 7.00 9.02 3.39
CA PRO A 114 5.72 9.43 3.99
C PRO A 114 4.91 8.26 4.56
N MET A 115 4.97 7.09 3.91
CA MET A 115 4.27 5.89 4.39
C MET A 115 4.76 5.46 5.78
N VAL A 116 6.05 5.63 6.08
CA VAL A 116 6.65 5.26 7.38
C VAL A 116 6.32 6.30 8.44
N GLN A 117 6.19 7.58 8.08
CA GLN A 117 5.94 8.67 9.01
C GLN A 117 4.66 8.49 9.85
N GLY A 118 3.58 8.04 9.25
CA GLY A 118 2.34 7.87 10.01
C GLY A 118 1.36 6.87 9.41
N VAL A 119 1.33 6.68 8.10
CA VAL A 119 0.33 5.85 7.43
C VAL A 119 0.38 4.39 7.88
N ILE A 120 1.58 3.80 7.91
CA ILE A 120 1.77 2.39 8.35
C ILE A 120 1.45 2.25 9.84
N LYS A 121 1.84 3.23 10.67
CA LYS A 121 1.51 3.24 12.11
C LYS A 121 0.00 3.23 12.32
N ASN A 122 -0.71 4.10 11.63
CA ASN A 122 -2.17 4.22 11.70
C ASN A 122 -2.86 2.92 11.22
N LEU A 123 -2.41 2.36 10.09
CA LEU A 123 -2.88 1.07 9.58
C LEU A 123 -2.74 -0.05 10.63
N LYS A 124 -1.55 -0.14 11.26
CA LYS A 124 -1.29 -1.13 12.32
C LYS A 124 -2.22 -0.97 13.52
N VAL A 125 -2.53 0.25 13.92
CA VAL A 125 -3.47 0.53 15.03
C VAL A 125 -4.87 0.00 14.68
N HIS A 126 -5.40 0.35 13.51
CA HIS A 126 -6.72 -0.14 13.09
C HIS A 126 -6.77 -1.66 12.91
N TYR A 127 -5.71 -2.25 12.37
CA TYR A 127 -5.61 -3.70 12.22
C TYR A 127 -5.59 -4.41 13.58
N ARG A 128 -4.73 -3.98 14.50
CA ARG A 128 -4.62 -4.54 15.86
C ARG A 128 -5.92 -4.44 16.63
N ARG A 129 -6.65 -3.31 16.51
CA ARG A 129 -7.98 -3.15 17.12
C ARG A 129 -8.95 -4.24 16.66
N GLN A 130 -8.97 -4.58 15.38
CA GLN A 130 -9.83 -5.64 14.85
C GLN A 130 -9.41 -7.03 15.36
N VAL A 131 -8.10 -7.29 15.43
CA VAL A 131 -7.57 -8.54 16.00
C VAL A 131 -7.98 -8.69 17.46
N LEU A 132 -7.79 -7.64 18.27
CA LEU A 132 -8.19 -7.63 19.68
C LEU A 132 -9.70 -7.83 19.84
N SER A 133 -10.51 -7.11 19.08
CA SER A 133 -11.97 -7.28 19.11
C SER A 133 -12.39 -8.72 18.79
N LYS A 134 -11.75 -9.35 17.80
CA LYS A 134 -12.00 -10.76 17.47
C LYS A 134 -11.55 -11.70 18.60
N LYS A 135 -10.40 -11.41 19.23
CA LYS A 135 -9.89 -12.17 20.37
C LYS A 135 -10.83 -12.10 21.58
N ILE A 136 -11.28 -10.89 21.93
CA ILE A 136 -12.21 -10.67 23.05
C ILE A 136 -13.53 -11.45 22.82
N LYS A 137 -14.09 -11.41 21.61
CA LYS A 137 -15.31 -12.15 21.25
C LYS A 137 -15.15 -13.67 21.26
N ALA A 138 -13.92 -14.16 21.28
CA ALA A 138 -13.60 -15.58 21.36
C ALA A 138 -13.28 -16.05 22.79
N ILE A 139 -13.32 -15.17 23.79
CA ILE A 139 -13.14 -15.54 25.19
C ILE A 139 -14.27 -16.49 25.58
N GLY A 140 -13.93 -17.61 26.20
CA GLY A 140 -14.90 -18.69 26.54
C GLY A 140 -15.27 -19.63 25.38
N LYS A 141 -14.70 -19.43 24.17
CA LYS A 141 -14.84 -20.33 23.01
C LYS A 141 -13.56 -21.12 22.79
N THR A 142 -13.68 -22.31 22.24
CA THR A 142 -12.65 -23.36 22.22
C THR A 142 -11.34 -22.99 21.51
N GLU A 143 -11.31 -22.07 20.54
CA GLU A 143 -10.05 -21.70 19.88
C GLU A 143 -10.12 -20.36 19.16
N PHE A 144 -9.13 -19.52 19.41
CA PHE A 144 -8.93 -18.28 18.67
C PHE A 144 -7.94 -18.50 17.53
N ALA A 145 -8.43 -18.52 16.30
CA ALA A 145 -7.60 -18.60 15.12
C ALA A 145 -7.93 -17.48 14.12
N ILE A 146 -6.90 -16.92 13.49
CA ILE A 146 -7.01 -15.98 12.37
C ILE A 146 -6.38 -16.65 11.16
N ASN A 147 -7.18 -16.97 10.17
CA ASN A 147 -6.68 -17.47 8.89
C ASN A 147 -6.25 -16.32 7.95
N VAL A 148 -5.62 -16.67 6.83
CA VAL A 148 -5.11 -15.68 5.86
C VAL A 148 -6.24 -14.81 5.28
N LEU A 149 -7.40 -15.38 5.00
CA LEU A 149 -8.54 -14.63 4.46
C LEU A 149 -9.08 -13.61 5.47
N ASP A 150 -9.16 -14.00 6.75
CA ASP A 150 -9.53 -13.08 7.84
C ASP A 150 -8.54 -11.92 7.92
N ALA A 151 -7.24 -12.23 7.88
CA ALA A 151 -6.18 -11.20 7.91
C ALA A 151 -6.31 -10.23 6.73
N LEU A 152 -6.57 -10.72 5.51
CA LEU A 152 -6.77 -9.88 4.33
C LEU A 152 -8.03 -9.00 4.46
N ARG A 153 -9.12 -9.54 4.99
CA ARG A 153 -10.36 -8.78 5.24
C ARG A 153 -10.15 -7.68 6.29
N MET A 154 -9.46 -8.01 7.38
CA MET A 154 -9.11 -7.04 8.43
C MET A 154 -8.17 -5.96 7.90
N MET A 155 -7.18 -6.32 7.12
CA MET A 155 -6.25 -5.37 6.48
C MET A 155 -7.00 -4.38 5.57
N ARG A 156 -7.92 -4.87 4.74
CA ARG A 156 -8.75 -4.01 3.88
C ARG A 156 -9.62 -3.05 4.68
N ARG A 157 -10.26 -3.54 5.77
CA ARG A 157 -11.06 -2.69 6.66
C ARG A 157 -10.19 -1.66 7.38
N ALA A 158 -9.02 -2.06 7.89
CA ALA A 158 -8.07 -1.14 8.52
C ALA A 158 -7.64 -0.04 7.56
N TRP A 159 -7.34 -0.39 6.31
CA TRP A 159 -6.99 0.59 5.28
C TRP A 159 -8.12 1.58 4.99
N SER A 160 -9.38 1.13 4.94
CA SER A 160 -10.53 2.03 4.71
C SER A 160 -10.80 3.01 5.86
N GLN A 161 -10.23 2.76 7.05
CA GLN A 161 -10.35 3.64 8.22
C GLN A 161 -9.27 4.73 8.27
N ILE A 162 -8.23 4.65 7.44
CA ILE A 162 -7.22 5.70 7.36
C ILE A 162 -7.83 6.93 6.70
N LYS A 163 -7.84 8.04 7.43
CA LYS A 163 -8.38 9.30 6.94
C LYS A 163 -7.47 9.90 5.86
N PRO A 164 -8.03 10.56 4.83
CA PRO A 164 -7.22 11.29 3.83
C PRO A 164 -6.29 12.34 4.47
N SER A 165 -6.72 12.98 5.56
CA SER A 165 -5.89 13.92 6.32
C SER A 165 -4.64 13.25 6.92
N THR A 166 -4.76 12.01 7.41
CA THR A 166 -3.60 11.27 7.91
C THR A 166 -2.55 11.05 6.81
N ILE A 167 -3.01 10.76 5.59
CA ILE A 167 -2.10 10.60 4.45
C ILE A 167 -1.49 11.94 4.08
N ALA A 168 -2.30 12.99 3.97
CA ALA A 168 -1.82 14.33 3.61
C ALA A 168 -0.79 14.91 4.59
N ASN A 169 -0.96 14.64 5.88
CA ASN A 169 -0.04 15.11 6.92
C ASN A 169 1.31 14.34 6.95
N CYS A 170 1.45 13.29 6.14
CA CYS A 170 2.70 12.53 6.01
C CYS A 170 3.53 12.97 4.79
N TYR A 171 3.05 13.93 4.00
CA TYR A 171 3.71 14.53 2.84
C TYR A 171 4.00 16.02 3.07
#